data_a8f73bbbb0fae8814035c1403334cbfd
#
_entry.id   a8f73bbbb0fae8814035c1403334cbfd
#
_cell.length_a   1.000
_cell.length_b   1.000
_cell.length_c   1.000
_cell.angle_alpha   90.00
_cell.angle_beta   90.00
_cell.angle_gamma   90.00
#
_symmetry.space_group_name_H-M   'P 1'
#
loop_
_entity.id
_entity.type
_entity.pdbx_description
1 polymer ?
#
loop_
_entity_poly.entity_id
_entity_poly.type
_entity_poly.pdbx_seq_one_letter_code
_entity_poly.pdbx_strand_id
1 'polypeptide(L)'
;MLEYSEYFNSVKWSMMLGTTGGYDLAEQNAMPENEFADLFRAVAEEVYAETGVYISAVMNASRALYRTEWGCPNGGEFSYTLTGCCNPLYVSVDDYLNALEQVARRMKARLRQTALYVEIVPAHCDYYRYEEP
;
A
#
# COMPACT_ATOMS: atom_id res chain seq x y z
N MET A 1 7.76 -33.91 3.03
CA MET A 1 7.26 -32.54 3.24
C MET A 1 5.77 -32.60 3.52
N LEU A 2 5.35 -31.98 4.60
CA LEU A 2 3.94 -31.96 4.99
C LEU A 2 3.32 -30.63 4.61
N GLU A 3 2.11 -30.66 4.09
CA GLU A 3 1.36 -29.43 3.86
C GLU A 3 0.69 -29.01 5.18
N TYR A 4 0.85 -27.75 5.52
CA TYR A 4 0.23 -27.13 6.68
C TYR A 4 -0.71 -26.04 6.19
N SER A 5 -1.93 -26.04 6.74
CA SER A 5 -2.89 -24.98 6.44
C SER A 5 -3.50 -24.44 7.71
N GLU A 6 -3.77 -23.15 7.74
CA GLU A 6 -4.40 -22.49 8.87
C GLU A 6 -5.33 -21.39 8.38
N TYR A 7 -6.44 -21.22 9.10
CA TYR A 7 -7.47 -20.27 8.76
C TYR A 7 -7.41 -19.07 9.69
N PHE A 8 -7.54 -17.88 9.12
CA PHE A 8 -7.54 -16.64 9.90
C PHE A 8 -8.65 -15.70 9.48
N ASN A 9 -9.19 -14.99 10.48
CA ASN A 9 -9.90 -13.75 10.25
C ASN A 9 -8.87 -12.62 10.32
N SER A 10 -8.77 -11.85 9.27
CA SER A 10 -7.77 -10.80 9.14
C SER A 10 -8.34 -9.59 8.41
N VAL A 11 -7.47 -8.74 7.93
CA VAL A 11 -7.82 -7.59 7.10
C VAL A 11 -6.94 -7.55 5.87
N LYS A 12 -7.50 -7.07 4.78
CA LYS A 12 -6.73 -6.67 3.61
C LYS A 12 -6.96 -5.19 3.35
N TRP A 13 -6.03 -4.55 2.66
CA TRP A 13 -6.11 -3.14 2.40
C TRP A 13 -5.66 -2.80 0.99
N SER A 14 -6.10 -1.66 0.51
CA SER A 14 -5.59 -1.06 -0.72
C SER A 14 -5.49 0.44 -0.56
N MET A 15 -4.53 1.04 -1.24
CA MET A 15 -4.41 2.48 -1.36
C MET A 15 -3.90 2.83 -2.75
N MET A 16 -4.36 3.95 -3.27
CA MET A 16 -3.90 4.47 -4.54
C MET A 16 -3.23 5.82 -4.31
N LEU A 17 -2.03 5.97 -4.84
CA LEU A 17 -1.19 7.13 -4.61
C LEU A 17 -0.80 7.76 -5.94
N GLY A 18 -1.16 9.03 -6.12
CA GLY A 18 -0.57 9.85 -7.15
C GLY A 18 0.88 10.19 -6.79
N THR A 19 1.66 10.56 -7.78
CA THR A 19 3.09 10.84 -7.59
C THR A 19 3.44 12.28 -7.88
N THR A 20 2.46 13.12 -8.18
CA THR A 20 2.66 14.52 -8.46
C THR A 20 1.98 15.36 -7.40
N GLY A 21 2.58 16.48 -7.05
CA GLY A 21 2.11 17.33 -5.96
C GLY A 21 1.00 18.29 -6.36
N GLY A 22 -0.05 17.80 -7.02
CA GLY A 22 -1.19 18.63 -7.42
C GLY A 22 -1.66 18.29 -8.83
N TYR A 23 -2.88 18.74 -9.15
CA TYR A 23 -3.53 18.38 -10.41
C TYR A 23 -2.82 18.96 -11.63
N ASP A 24 -2.29 20.16 -11.52
CA ASP A 24 -1.64 20.85 -12.65
C ASP A 24 -0.34 20.19 -13.10
N LEU A 25 0.26 19.35 -12.26
CA LEU A 25 1.53 18.70 -12.51
C LEU A 25 1.40 17.21 -12.82
N ALA A 26 0.18 16.68 -12.82
CA ALA A 26 -0.06 15.23 -12.89
C ALA A 26 0.52 14.55 -14.13
N GLU A 27 0.58 15.23 -15.25
CA GLU A 27 1.14 14.67 -16.49
C GLU A 27 2.65 14.86 -16.63
N GLN A 28 3.21 15.82 -15.91
CA GLN A 28 4.58 16.27 -16.13
C GLN A 28 5.61 15.57 -15.25
N ASN A 29 5.19 15.10 -14.07
CA ASN A 29 6.10 14.66 -13.03
C ASN A 29 5.78 13.27 -12.50
N ALA A 30 5.32 12.38 -13.36
CA ALA A 30 5.06 10.99 -12.97
C ALA A 30 6.35 10.31 -12.49
N MET A 31 6.31 9.77 -11.29
CA MET A 31 7.46 9.07 -10.72
C MET A 31 7.62 7.69 -11.39
N PRO A 32 8.82 7.31 -11.83
CA PRO A 32 9.07 5.97 -12.35
C PRO A 32 8.80 4.88 -11.31
N GLU A 33 8.45 3.67 -11.78
CA GLU A 33 8.10 2.56 -10.91
C GLU A 33 9.19 2.22 -9.91
N ASN A 34 10.45 2.15 -10.34
CA ASN A 34 11.56 1.82 -9.45
C ASN A 34 11.75 2.86 -8.35
N GLU A 35 11.57 4.13 -8.70
CA GLU A 35 11.68 5.22 -7.72
C GLU A 35 10.56 5.15 -6.68
N PHE A 36 9.33 4.88 -7.13
CA PHE A 36 8.20 4.69 -6.21
C PHE A 36 8.43 3.49 -5.30
N ALA A 37 8.88 2.38 -5.87
CA ALA A 37 9.16 1.16 -5.08
C ALA A 37 10.24 1.42 -4.02
N ASP A 38 11.29 2.13 -4.37
CA ASP A 38 12.36 2.48 -3.43
C ASP A 38 11.84 3.40 -2.32
N LEU A 39 11.00 4.37 -2.67
CA LEU A 39 10.38 5.25 -1.69
C LEU A 39 9.50 4.47 -0.70
N PHE A 40 8.65 3.58 -1.23
CA PHE A 40 7.81 2.76 -0.36
C PHE A 40 8.64 1.90 0.58
N ARG A 41 9.66 1.24 0.06
CA ARG A 41 10.52 0.38 0.87
C ARG A 41 11.26 1.18 1.95
N ALA A 42 11.71 2.37 1.63
CA ALA A 42 12.35 3.25 2.62
C ALA A 42 11.37 3.62 3.75
N VAL A 43 10.15 3.98 3.39
CA VAL A 43 9.11 4.30 4.38
C VAL A 43 8.76 3.07 5.22
N ALA A 44 8.60 1.91 4.58
CA ALA A 44 8.29 0.67 5.30
C ALA A 44 9.40 0.31 6.29
N GLU A 45 10.67 0.51 5.92
CA GLU A 45 11.80 0.29 6.82
C GLU A 45 11.82 1.25 8.00
N GLU A 46 11.49 2.52 7.80
CA GLU A 46 11.38 3.48 8.89
C GLU A 46 10.33 3.05 9.91
N VAL A 47 9.17 2.65 9.43
CA VAL A 47 8.08 2.19 10.30
C VAL A 47 8.47 0.90 11.02
N TYR A 48 9.12 -0.01 10.31
CA TYR A 48 9.63 -1.24 10.92
C TYR A 48 10.63 -0.96 12.05
N ALA A 49 11.52 -0.02 11.85
CA ALA A 49 12.50 0.35 12.87
C ALA A 49 11.83 0.90 14.13
N GLU A 50 10.71 1.59 13.98
CA GLU A 50 10.00 2.20 15.11
C GLU A 50 8.98 1.29 15.78
N THR A 51 8.35 0.39 15.00
CA THR A 51 7.22 -0.42 15.50
C THR A 51 7.52 -1.91 15.58
N GLY A 52 8.54 -2.38 14.88
CA GLY A 52 8.78 -3.82 14.73
C GLY A 52 7.85 -4.49 13.71
N VAL A 53 7.00 -3.72 13.02
CA VAL A 53 6.06 -4.24 12.03
C VAL A 53 6.43 -3.75 10.64
N TYR A 54 6.66 -4.68 9.72
CA TYR A 54 6.93 -4.37 8.33
C TYR A 54 5.67 -4.52 7.49
N ILE A 55 5.32 -3.48 6.73
CA ILE A 55 4.18 -3.51 5.83
C ILE A 55 4.67 -3.90 4.44
N SER A 56 4.40 -5.14 4.05
CA SER A 56 4.64 -5.61 2.68
C SER A 56 3.47 -5.26 1.79
N ALA A 57 3.73 -5.03 0.53
CA ALA A 57 2.69 -4.67 -0.42
C ALA A 57 2.98 -5.23 -1.82
N VAL A 58 1.91 -5.39 -2.59
CA VAL A 58 1.99 -5.60 -4.03
C VAL A 58 1.71 -4.25 -4.69
N MET A 59 2.56 -3.86 -5.63
CA MET A 59 2.47 -2.58 -6.32
C MET A 59 2.05 -2.80 -7.77
N ASN A 60 1.10 -2.00 -8.22
CA ASN A 60 0.66 -1.97 -9.61
C ASN A 60 0.60 -0.54 -10.11
N ALA A 61 1.08 -0.32 -11.34
CA ALA A 61 0.88 0.95 -12.01
C ALA A 61 -0.60 1.07 -12.41
N SER A 62 -1.17 2.25 -12.24
CA SER A 62 -2.59 2.49 -12.46
C SER A 62 -2.84 3.91 -12.95
N ARG A 63 -4.07 4.17 -13.36
CA ARG A 63 -4.50 5.51 -13.74
C ARG A 63 -5.82 5.81 -13.06
N ALA A 64 -5.88 6.95 -12.37
CA ALA A 64 -7.11 7.43 -11.78
C ALA A 64 -7.89 8.21 -12.85
N LEU A 65 -9.11 7.76 -13.11
CA LEU A 65 -9.99 8.38 -14.08
C LEU A 65 -11.13 9.07 -13.31
N TYR A 66 -11.17 10.37 -13.40
CA TYR A 66 -12.20 11.15 -12.74
C TYR A 66 -12.62 12.31 -13.65
N ARG A 67 -13.55 13.10 -13.20
CA ARG A 67 -14.20 14.09 -14.04
C ARG A 67 -13.23 15.18 -14.50
N THR A 68 -13.25 15.49 -15.80
CA THR A 68 -12.37 16.49 -16.40
C THR A 68 -12.49 17.84 -15.73
N GLU A 69 -13.70 18.24 -15.35
CA GLU A 69 -13.96 19.51 -14.67
C GLU A 69 -13.32 19.58 -13.29
N TRP A 70 -12.96 18.44 -12.71
CA TRP A 70 -12.26 18.38 -11.42
C TRP A 70 -10.73 18.35 -11.59
N GLY A 71 -10.27 18.46 -12.82
CA GLY A 71 -8.84 18.53 -13.11
C GLY A 71 -8.19 17.24 -13.57
N CYS A 72 -8.97 16.22 -13.96
CA CYS A 72 -8.39 14.98 -14.46
C CYS A 72 -7.60 15.23 -15.75
N PRO A 73 -6.32 14.85 -15.79
CA PRO A 73 -5.54 15.00 -17.02
C PRO A 73 -6.04 14.05 -18.10
N ASN A 74 -5.72 14.37 -19.34
CA ASN A 74 -6.07 13.56 -20.48
C ASN A 74 -5.41 12.17 -20.36
N GLY A 75 -6.24 11.11 -20.41
CA GLY A 75 -5.75 9.75 -20.21
C GLY A 75 -5.67 9.29 -18.76
N GLY A 76 -6.09 10.14 -17.82
CA GLY A 76 -6.10 9.83 -16.38
C GLY A 76 -4.85 10.27 -15.66
N GLU A 77 -4.95 10.38 -14.34
CA GLU A 77 -3.82 10.70 -13.48
C GLU A 77 -2.98 9.45 -13.23
N PHE A 78 -1.68 9.55 -13.49
CA PHE A 78 -0.76 8.45 -13.26
C PHE A 78 -0.63 8.20 -11.76
N SER A 79 -0.76 6.93 -11.36
CA SER A 79 -0.75 6.55 -9.95
C SER A 79 -0.23 5.13 -9.76
N TYR A 80 0.02 4.77 -8.50
CA TYR A 80 0.35 3.41 -8.12
C TYR A 80 -0.66 2.93 -7.10
N THR A 81 -1.10 1.68 -7.26
CA THR A 81 -1.97 1.02 -6.32
C THR A 81 -1.14 0.04 -5.50
N LEU A 82 -1.25 0.15 -4.18
CA LEU A 82 -0.63 -0.77 -3.23
C LEU A 82 -1.72 -1.60 -2.58
N THR A 83 -1.47 -2.90 -2.47
CA THR A 83 -2.39 -3.81 -1.77
C THR A 83 -1.59 -4.69 -0.83
N GLY A 84 -2.22 -5.09 0.26
CA GLY A 84 -1.59 -5.97 1.22
C GLY A 84 -2.60 -6.65 2.13
N CYS A 85 -2.10 -7.52 2.97
CA CYS A 85 -2.92 -8.31 3.89
C CYS A 85 -2.11 -8.58 5.16
N CYS A 86 -2.79 -8.57 6.31
CA CYS A 86 -2.17 -8.92 7.58
C CYS A 86 -2.16 -10.44 7.75
N ASN A 87 -1.02 -11.00 8.17
CA ASN A 87 -0.95 -12.38 8.62
C ASN A 87 -0.90 -12.41 10.15
N PRO A 88 -2.02 -12.76 10.82
CA PRO A 88 -2.10 -12.72 12.29
C PRO A 88 -1.20 -13.73 13.01
N LEU A 89 -0.57 -14.66 12.29
CA LEU A 89 0.45 -15.54 12.88
C LEU A 89 1.68 -14.76 13.34
N TYR A 90 1.99 -13.65 12.67
CA TYR A 90 3.24 -12.93 12.90
C TYR A 90 3.03 -11.58 13.58
N VAL A 91 1.83 -11.01 13.48
CA VAL A 91 1.53 -9.69 14.05
C VAL A 91 0.02 -9.59 14.32
N SER A 92 -0.35 -8.95 15.43
CA SER A 92 -1.75 -8.69 15.70
C SER A 92 -2.34 -7.73 14.66
N VAL A 93 -3.63 -7.86 14.39
CA VAL A 93 -4.31 -6.96 13.44
C VAL A 93 -4.19 -5.50 13.91
N ASP A 94 -4.33 -5.25 15.21
CA ASP A 94 -4.25 -3.88 15.74
C ASP A 94 -2.86 -3.26 15.52
N ASP A 95 -1.81 -4.01 15.80
CA ASP A 95 -0.44 -3.53 15.58
C ASP A 95 -0.14 -3.33 14.10
N TYR A 96 -0.65 -4.24 13.26
CA TYR A 96 -0.53 -4.13 11.82
C TYR A 96 -1.21 -2.86 11.29
N LEU A 97 -2.44 -2.60 11.72
CA LEU A 97 -3.20 -1.43 11.29
C LEU A 97 -2.55 -0.12 11.74
N ASN A 98 -1.96 -0.12 12.95
CA ASN A 98 -1.20 1.04 13.41
C ASN A 98 0.02 1.31 12.52
N ALA A 99 0.76 0.28 12.17
CA ALA A 99 1.91 0.41 11.27
C ALA A 99 1.48 0.85 9.86
N LEU A 100 0.38 0.28 9.35
CA LEU A 100 -0.18 0.67 8.04
C LEU A 100 -0.55 2.16 8.02
N GLU A 101 -1.18 2.66 9.08
CA GLU A 101 -1.51 4.09 9.19
C GLU A 101 -0.24 4.95 9.10
N GLN A 102 0.81 4.56 9.78
CA GLN A 102 2.08 5.30 9.75
C GLN A 102 2.72 5.29 8.36
N VAL A 103 2.69 4.14 7.68
CA VAL A 103 3.18 4.04 6.29
C VAL A 103 2.36 4.96 5.40
N ALA A 104 1.03 4.91 5.50
CA ALA A 104 0.15 5.74 4.67
C ALA A 104 0.40 7.22 4.87
N ARG A 105 0.50 7.67 6.12
CA ARG A 105 0.75 9.08 6.45
C ARG A 105 2.09 9.56 5.90
N ARG A 106 3.14 8.75 6.01
CA ARG A 106 4.47 9.10 5.51
C ARG A 106 4.51 9.11 3.99
N MET A 107 3.88 8.14 3.35
CA MET A 107 3.79 8.13 1.88
C MET A 107 3.03 9.35 1.37
N LYS A 108 1.90 9.68 1.99
CA LYS A 108 1.12 10.88 1.64
C LYS A 108 1.99 12.13 1.71
N ALA A 109 2.74 12.29 2.80
CA ALA A 109 3.59 13.46 3.00
C ALA A 109 4.71 13.54 1.97
N ARG A 110 5.40 12.45 1.72
CA ARG A 110 6.54 12.42 0.79
C ARG A 110 6.14 12.58 -0.66
N LEU A 111 4.95 12.11 -1.02
CA LEU A 111 4.41 12.30 -2.35
C LEU A 111 3.63 13.61 -2.48
N ARG A 112 3.55 14.39 -1.40
CA ARG A 112 2.90 15.71 -1.37
C ARG A 112 1.45 15.63 -1.83
N GLN A 113 0.76 14.57 -1.42
CA GLN A 113 -0.65 14.40 -1.72
C GLN A 113 -1.50 15.15 -0.72
N THR A 114 -2.55 15.83 -1.18
CA THR A 114 -3.47 16.55 -0.31
C THR A 114 -4.42 15.62 0.43
N ALA A 115 -4.69 14.45 -0.14
CA ALA A 115 -5.55 13.45 0.47
C ALA A 115 -5.08 12.06 0.07
N LEU A 116 -5.35 11.09 0.94
CA LEU A 116 -5.09 9.68 0.66
C LEU A 116 -6.27 8.87 1.20
N TYR A 117 -6.77 7.97 0.37
CA TYR A 117 -7.84 7.05 0.74
C TYR A 117 -7.25 5.65 0.89
N VAL A 118 -7.41 5.09 2.08
CA VAL A 118 -6.99 3.70 2.37
C VAL A 118 -8.24 2.89 2.65
N GLU A 119 -8.47 1.87 1.82
CA GLU A 119 -9.57 0.94 2.03
C GLU A 119 -9.08 -0.24 2.84
N ILE A 120 -9.81 -0.57 3.90
CA ILE A 120 -9.51 -1.70 4.78
C ILE A 120 -10.77 -2.53 4.90
N VAL A 121 -10.68 -3.81 4.54
CA VAL A 121 -11.82 -4.71 4.59
C VAL A 121 -11.47 -5.97 5.37
N PRO A 122 -12.47 -6.58 6.05
CA PRO A 122 -12.28 -7.88 6.66
C PRO A 122 -11.95 -8.91 5.59
N ALA A 123 -11.07 -9.85 5.92
CA ALA A 123 -10.66 -10.90 5.01
C ALA A 123 -10.62 -12.24 5.71
N HIS A 124 -11.06 -13.27 4.99
CA HIS A 124 -10.85 -14.66 5.37
C HIS A 124 -9.59 -15.12 4.64
N CYS A 125 -8.61 -15.60 5.39
CA CYS A 125 -7.34 -16.03 4.82
C CYS A 125 -7.05 -17.46 5.21
N ASP A 126 -6.72 -18.28 4.22
CA ASP A 126 -6.17 -19.61 4.44
C ASP A 126 -4.67 -19.52 4.12
N TYR A 127 -3.86 -20.01 5.03
CA TYR A 127 -2.41 -19.98 4.89
C TYR A 127 -1.91 -21.40 4.73
N TYR A 128 -1.23 -21.67 3.63
CA TYR A 128 -0.68 -22.97 3.30
C TYR A 128 0.84 -22.90 3.27
N ARG A 129 1.49 -23.85 3.91
CA ARG A 129 2.93 -23.96 3.85
C ARG A 129 3.33 -25.43 3.96
N TYR A 130 4.50 -25.74 3.45
CA TYR A 130 5.11 -27.03 3.63
C TYR A 130 6.11 -26.96 4.77
N GLU A 131 6.14 -28.01 5.58
CA GLU A 131 7.13 -28.14 6.64
C GLU A 131 8.08 -29.29 6.29
N GLU A 132 9.37 -29.07 6.54
CA GLU A 132 10.37 -30.14 6.42
C GLU A 132 10.10 -31.18 7.51
N PRO A 133 10.10 -32.50 7.17
CA PRO A 133 9.88 -33.56 8.15
C PRO A 133 11.02 -33.68 9.17
#